data_d9437c9973d50fe9782e86d86eb2ff3d
#
_entry.id   d9437c9973d50fe9782e86d86eb2ff3d
#
_cell.length_a   1.000
_cell.length_b   1.000
_cell.length_c   1.000
_cell.angle_alpha   90.00
_cell.angle_beta   90.00
_cell.angle_gamma   90.00
#
_symmetry.space_group_name_H-M   'P 1'
#
loop_
_entity.id
_entity.type
_entity.pdbx_description
1 polymer ?
#
loop_
_entity_poly.entity_id
_entity_poly.type
_entity_poly.pdbx_seq_one_letter_code
_entity_poly.pdbx_strand_id
1 'polypeptide(L)'
;QRQMCIRDRYSVIVENVIDKASERDVPDILCSALTDDCIARGKTIKEGGAVYDFISGLQVGIANMADCLAAIKKLVYEEKKITKQELWDAILDDFSSPENKKIQEMLIREAPKYGNDDDYVDQLIVEAYDSYIEEIEKYPNTRYNRGPIGGIRYAGTSSISANVGQGMSTMATPDGRNAFEPLAEGCSPAHNSDKNGPTAVFKSVSKL
;
A
#
# COMPACT_ATOMS: atom_id res chain seq x y z
N GLN A 1 -14.02 -2.25 7.73
CA GLN A 1 -14.64 -2.18 6.39
C GLN A 1 -15.27 -0.80 6.11
N ARG A 2 -16.24 -0.31 6.92
CA ARG A 2 -16.98 0.93 6.58
C ARG A 2 -16.11 2.21 6.51
N GLN A 3 -15.03 2.32 7.26
CA GLN A 3 -14.11 3.46 7.19
C GLN A 3 -13.15 3.38 6.01
N MET A 4 -12.77 2.18 5.57
CA MET A 4 -11.97 1.99 4.36
C MET A 4 -12.76 2.46 3.15
N CYS A 5 -14.00 2.00 2.96
CA CYS A 5 -14.86 2.40 1.83
C CYS A 5 -15.03 3.92 1.69
N ILE A 6 -15.09 4.67 2.80
CA ILE A 6 -15.18 6.14 2.76
C ILE A 6 -13.87 6.76 2.25
N ARG A 7 -12.72 6.27 2.71
CA ARG A 7 -11.40 6.75 2.26
C ARG A 7 -11.15 6.43 0.79
N ASP A 8 -11.49 5.23 0.35
CA ASP A 8 -11.30 4.78 -1.02
C ASP A 8 -12.16 5.60 -1.98
N ARG A 9 -13.42 5.82 -1.65
CA ARG A 9 -14.31 6.72 -2.41
C ARG A 9 -13.76 8.14 -2.47
N TYR A 10 -13.27 8.67 -1.35
CA TYR A 10 -12.70 10.01 -1.31
C TYR A 10 -11.44 10.10 -2.15
N SER A 11 -10.56 9.09 -2.10
CA SER A 11 -9.35 9.02 -2.94
C SER A 11 -9.69 9.07 -4.42
N VAL A 12 -10.68 8.28 -4.88
CA VAL A 12 -11.14 8.31 -6.28
C VAL A 12 -11.65 9.69 -6.68
N ILE A 13 -12.41 10.36 -5.81
CA ILE A 13 -12.91 11.72 -6.10
C ILE A 13 -11.75 12.70 -6.24
N VAL A 14 -10.78 12.68 -5.33
CA VAL A 14 -9.61 13.56 -5.37
C VAL A 14 -8.77 13.29 -6.63
N GLU A 15 -8.50 12.03 -6.93
CA GLU A 15 -7.77 11.65 -8.14
C GLU A 15 -8.48 12.15 -9.41
N ASN A 16 -9.80 12.00 -9.49
CA ASN A 16 -10.58 12.48 -10.64
C ASN A 16 -10.48 14.01 -10.80
N VAL A 17 -10.49 14.76 -9.70
CA VAL A 17 -10.33 16.22 -9.74
C VAL A 17 -8.92 16.60 -10.20
N ILE A 18 -7.89 15.94 -9.67
CA ILE A 18 -6.49 16.18 -10.05
C ILE A 18 -6.27 15.82 -11.52
N ASP A 19 -6.80 14.70 -11.99
CA ASP A 19 -6.65 14.26 -13.38
C ASP A 19 -7.27 15.27 -14.35
N LYS A 20 -8.48 15.75 -14.05
CA LYS A 20 -9.15 16.79 -14.84
C LYS A 20 -8.43 18.14 -14.84
N ALA A 21 -7.87 18.55 -13.71
CA ALA A 21 -7.04 19.74 -13.64
C ALA A 21 -5.76 19.57 -14.47
N SER A 22 -5.13 18.39 -14.40
CA SER A 22 -3.92 18.07 -15.16
C SER A 22 -4.14 18.06 -16.67
N GLU A 23 -5.27 17.57 -17.16
CA GLU A 23 -5.64 17.64 -18.57
C GLU A 23 -5.59 19.09 -19.10
N ARG A 24 -6.11 20.01 -18.32
CA ARG A 24 -6.24 21.42 -18.71
C ARG A 24 -4.94 22.21 -18.52
N ASP A 25 -4.31 22.05 -17.36
CA ASP A 25 -3.28 22.97 -16.89
C ASP A 25 -1.85 22.44 -17.13
N VAL A 26 -1.69 21.11 -17.32
CA VAL A 26 -0.38 20.45 -17.49
C VAL A 26 -0.45 19.39 -18.59
N PRO A 27 -0.57 19.76 -19.88
CA PRO A 27 -0.79 18.81 -20.98
C PRO A 27 0.39 17.86 -21.26
N ASP A 28 1.59 18.14 -20.74
CA ASP A 28 2.81 17.36 -20.94
C ASP A 28 3.11 17.05 -22.42
N ILE A 29 3.43 18.11 -23.17
CA ILE A 29 3.61 18.03 -24.62
C ILE A 29 4.78 17.14 -25.01
N LEU A 30 5.90 17.18 -24.25
CA LEU A 30 7.09 16.37 -24.57
C LEU A 30 6.81 14.87 -24.40
N CYS A 31 6.24 14.46 -23.27
CA CYS A 31 5.85 13.06 -23.07
C CYS A 31 4.81 12.62 -24.10
N SER A 32 3.86 13.49 -24.44
CA SER A 32 2.86 13.20 -25.47
C SER A 32 3.49 12.98 -26.85
N ALA A 33 4.51 13.76 -27.21
CA ALA A 33 5.21 13.60 -28.50
C ALA A 33 6.05 12.31 -28.55
N LEU A 34 6.50 11.80 -27.42
CA LEU A 34 7.31 10.59 -27.31
C LEU A 34 6.48 9.31 -27.05
N THR A 35 5.17 9.48 -26.83
CA THR A 35 4.27 8.34 -26.58
C THR A 35 3.53 7.99 -27.87
N ASP A 36 3.57 6.71 -28.24
CA ASP A 36 2.89 6.18 -29.41
C ASP A 36 1.39 6.56 -29.39
N ASP A 37 0.86 6.81 -30.60
CA ASP A 37 -0.53 7.17 -30.90
C ASP A 37 -0.95 8.59 -30.50
N CYS A 38 -0.30 9.27 -29.58
CA CYS A 38 -0.68 10.62 -29.16
C CYS A 38 -0.71 11.61 -30.33
N ILE A 39 0.35 11.64 -31.16
CA ILE A 39 0.43 12.50 -32.35
C ILE A 39 -0.63 12.10 -33.38
N ALA A 40 -0.74 10.80 -33.67
CA ALA A 40 -1.69 10.31 -34.67
C ALA A 40 -3.15 10.60 -34.29
N ARG A 41 -3.45 10.61 -33.01
CA ARG A 41 -4.79 10.88 -32.47
C ARG A 41 -5.05 12.35 -32.17
N GLY A 42 -4.01 13.20 -32.25
CA GLY A 42 -4.12 14.62 -31.96
C GLY A 42 -4.50 14.94 -30.53
N LYS A 43 -4.05 14.12 -29.58
CA LYS A 43 -4.35 14.24 -28.15
C LYS A 43 -3.11 14.11 -27.31
N THR A 44 -3.06 14.84 -26.21
CA THR A 44 -2.01 14.67 -25.21
C THR A 44 -2.17 13.36 -24.44
N ILE A 45 -1.11 12.90 -23.80
CA ILE A 45 -1.17 11.74 -22.90
C ILE A 45 -2.20 11.94 -21.78
N LYS A 46 -2.38 13.17 -21.31
CA LYS A 46 -3.37 13.52 -20.29
C LYS A 46 -4.82 13.47 -20.78
N GLU A 47 -5.02 13.66 -22.08
CA GLU A 47 -6.34 13.57 -22.74
C GLU A 47 -6.66 12.17 -23.26
N GLY A 48 -5.83 11.18 -22.95
CA GLY A 48 -5.98 9.82 -23.44
C GLY A 48 -5.52 9.66 -24.89
N GLY A 49 -4.44 10.31 -25.26
CA GLY A 49 -3.77 10.16 -26.57
C GLY A 49 -3.14 8.78 -26.74
N ALA A 50 -2.62 8.18 -25.70
CA ALA A 50 -2.10 6.82 -25.72
C ALA A 50 -3.20 5.76 -25.89
N VAL A 51 -2.86 4.61 -26.48
CA VAL A 51 -3.79 3.47 -26.61
C VAL A 51 -4.15 2.93 -25.23
N TYR A 52 -3.16 2.79 -24.35
CA TYR A 52 -3.33 2.33 -22.98
C TYR A 52 -3.40 3.52 -22.04
N ASP A 53 -4.57 3.79 -21.50
CA ASP A 53 -4.82 4.93 -20.61
C ASP A 53 -5.34 4.44 -19.25
N PHE A 54 -4.39 3.96 -18.44
CA PHE A 54 -4.69 3.38 -17.13
C PHE A 54 -4.47 4.40 -16.00
N ILE A 55 -5.09 4.13 -14.87
CA ILE A 55 -4.85 4.86 -13.62
C ILE A 55 -4.37 3.88 -12.55
N SER A 56 -3.30 4.24 -11.83
CA SER A 56 -2.74 3.43 -10.76
C SER A 56 -2.76 4.19 -9.44
N GLY A 57 -3.31 3.55 -8.42
CA GLY A 57 -3.08 3.98 -7.05
C GLY A 57 -1.80 3.33 -6.53
N LEU A 58 -0.80 4.14 -6.19
CA LEU A 58 0.46 3.62 -5.64
C LEU A 58 0.26 3.21 -4.19
N GLN A 59 0.55 1.94 -3.89
CA GLN A 59 0.49 1.38 -2.54
C GLN A 59 1.88 1.37 -1.90
N VAL A 60 1.95 1.80 -0.64
CA VAL A 60 3.17 1.82 0.16
C VAL A 60 2.87 1.21 1.52
N GLY A 61 3.78 0.39 2.04
CA GLY A 61 3.65 -0.21 3.37
C GLY A 61 2.66 -1.37 3.47
N ILE A 62 2.34 -2.04 2.36
CA ILE A 62 1.42 -3.18 2.37
C ILE A 62 1.96 -4.34 3.20
N ALA A 63 3.27 -4.57 3.18
CA ALA A 63 3.90 -5.57 4.05
C ALA A 63 3.78 -5.20 5.53
N ASN A 64 3.98 -3.92 5.89
CA ASN A 64 3.73 -3.47 7.28
C ASN A 64 2.29 -3.73 7.70
N MET A 65 1.33 -3.49 6.81
CA MET A 65 -0.08 -3.77 7.10
C MET A 65 -0.31 -5.25 7.39
N ALA A 66 0.24 -6.14 6.57
CA ALA A 66 0.14 -7.59 6.79
C ALA A 66 0.77 -8.01 8.11
N ASP A 67 1.99 -7.52 8.40
CA ASP A 67 2.71 -7.78 9.64
C ASP A 67 1.94 -7.28 10.86
N CYS A 68 1.33 -6.09 10.77
CA CYS A 68 0.47 -5.53 11.81
C CYS A 68 -0.76 -6.41 12.07
N LEU A 69 -1.44 -6.83 11.01
CA LEU A 69 -2.62 -7.70 11.12
C LEU A 69 -2.24 -9.05 11.73
N ALA A 70 -1.12 -9.64 11.29
CA ALA A 70 -0.61 -10.90 11.83
C ALA A 70 -0.23 -10.78 13.31
N ALA A 71 0.45 -9.70 13.70
CA ALA A 71 0.82 -9.45 15.08
C ALA A 71 -0.41 -9.29 15.99
N ILE A 72 -1.38 -8.48 15.58
CA ILE A 72 -2.62 -8.29 16.32
C ILE A 72 -3.40 -9.61 16.43
N LYS A 73 -3.59 -10.31 15.31
CA LYS A 73 -4.32 -11.57 15.29
C LYS A 73 -3.68 -12.58 16.22
N LYS A 74 -2.39 -12.82 16.10
CA LYS A 74 -1.67 -13.83 16.87
C LYS A 74 -1.52 -13.46 18.34
N LEU A 75 -0.92 -12.30 18.63
CA LEU A 75 -0.49 -11.98 20.00
C LEU A 75 -1.61 -11.43 20.87
N VAL A 76 -2.58 -10.72 20.28
CA VAL A 76 -3.69 -10.13 21.03
C VAL A 76 -4.90 -11.07 21.11
N TYR A 77 -5.29 -11.68 19.98
CA TYR A 77 -6.54 -12.45 19.91
C TYR A 77 -6.36 -13.94 20.15
N GLU A 78 -5.35 -14.57 19.54
CA GLU A 78 -5.17 -16.03 19.64
C GLU A 78 -4.38 -16.40 20.89
N GLU A 79 -3.16 -15.90 21.04
CA GLU A 79 -2.27 -16.25 22.16
C GLU A 79 -2.52 -15.42 23.42
N LYS A 80 -3.18 -14.26 23.29
CA LYS A 80 -3.54 -13.36 24.40
C LYS A 80 -2.34 -12.99 25.28
N LYS A 81 -1.16 -12.83 24.66
CA LYS A 81 0.08 -12.42 25.35
C LYS A 81 0.08 -10.97 25.75
N ILE A 82 -0.59 -10.14 24.96
CA ILE A 82 -0.79 -8.72 25.22
C ILE A 82 -2.25 -8.37 25.03
N THR A 83 -2.73 -7.40 25.78
CA THR A 83 -4.08 -6.85 25.63
C THR A 83 -4.10 -5.77 24.54
N LYS A 84 -5.30 -5.45 24.05
CA LYS A 84 -5.48 -4.34 23.11
C LYS A 84 -5.01 -3.02 23.70
N GLN A 85 -5.22 -2.82 25.01
CA GLN A 85 -4.85 -1.57 25.67
C GLN A 85 -3.34 -1.45 25.79
N GLU A 86 -2.65 -2.51 26.23
CA GLU A 86 -1.18 -2.53 26.30
C GLU A 86 -0.54 -2.26 24.94
N LEU A 87 -1.05 -2.89 23.87
CA LEU A 87 -0.57 -2.64 22.51
C LEU A 87 -0.79 -1.18 22.10
N TRP A 88 -1.99 -0.63 22.39
CA TRP A 88 -2.31 0.75 22.07
C TRP A 88 -1.43 1.75 22.81
N ASP A 89 -1.23 1.54 24.11
CA ASP A 89 -0.37 2.40 24.93
C ASP A 89 1.10 2.33 24.49
N ALA A 90 1.57 1.15 24.11
CA ALA A 90 2.91 0.95 23.58
C ALA A 90 3.14 1.69 22.25
N ILE A 91 2.17 1.69 21.35
CA ILE A 91 2.21 2.43 20.07
C ILE A 91 2.20 3.95 20.32
N LEU A 92 1.36 4.43 21.23
CA LEU A 92 1.28 5.87 21.56
C LEU A 92 2.56 6.39 22.20
N ASP A 93 3.25 5.56 22.96
CA ASP A 93 4.54 5.84 23.62
C ASP A 93 5.75 5.66 22.67
N ASP A 94 5.52 5.26 21.43
CA ASP A 94 6.57 4.91 20.46
C ASP A 94 7.57 3.88 21.03
N PHE A 95 7.08 2.94 21.81
CA PHE A 95 7.87 1.90 22.49
C PHE A 95 9.01 2.45 23.36
N SER A 96 8.88 3.66 23.91
CA SER A 96 10.00 4.35 24.59
C SER A 96 10.25 3.83 26.00
N SER A 97 9.20 3.41 26.73
CA SER A 97 9.36 2.89 28.09
C SER A 97 9.92 1.47 28.11
N PRO A 98 10.59 1.05 29.20
CA PRO A 98 11.16 -0.31 29.30
C PRO A 98 10.11 -1.42 29.17
N GLU A 99 8.89 -1.20 29.63
CA GLU A 99 7.77 -2.11 29.51
C GLU A 99 7.32 -2.22 28.05
N ASN A 100 7.17 -1.11 27.36
CA ASN A 100 6.73 -1.04 25.96
C ASN A 100 7.81 -1.56 25.00
N LYS A 101 9.10 -1.46 25.34
CA LYS A 101 10.19 -2.11 24.59
C LYS A 101 10.06 -3.63 24.59
N LYS A 102 9.63 -4.23 25.69
CA LYS A 102 9.38 -5.68 25.74
C LYS A 102 8.23 -6.08 24.82
N ILE A 103 7.20 -5.25 24.74
CA ILE A 103 6.09 -5.44 23.79
C ILE A 103 6.63 -5.32 22.35
N GLN A 104 7.44 -4.31 22.05
CA GLN A 104 8.07 -4.16 20.73
C GLN A 104 8.90 -5.37 20.34
N GLU A 105 9.74 -5.87 21.25
CA GLU A 105 10.54 -7.09 21.01
C GLU A 105 9.66 -8.30 20.72
N MET A 106 8.56 -8.45 21.43
CA MET A 106 7.58 -9.52 21.21
C MET A 106 6.93 -9.39 19.82
N LEU A 107 6.50 -8.17 19.43
CA LEU A 107 5.94 -7.88 18.10
C LEU A 107 6.92 -8.21 16.97
N ILE A 108 8.21 -7.92 17.17
CA ILE A 108 9.25 -8.17 16.17
C ILE A 108 9.62 -9.64 16.05
N ARG A 109 9.72 -10.36 17.20
CA ARG A 109 10.30 -11.71 17.23
C ARG A 109 9.28 -12.83 17.17
N GLU A 110 8.08 -12.63 17.73
CA GLU A 110 7.09 -13.71 17.90
C GLU A 110 5.95 -13.63 16.89
N ALA A 111 5.66 -12.44 16.35
CA ALA A 111 4.68 -12.32 15.29
C ALA A 111 5.29 -12.78 13.94
N PRO A 112 4.53 -13.58 13.14
CA PRO A 112 4.97 -13.93 11.80
C PRO A 112 5.11 -12.67 10.93
N LYS A 113 6.03 -12.72 9.97
CA LYS A 113 6.37 -11.60 9.09
C LYS A 113 6.27 -12.00 7.63
N TYR A 114 5.71 -11.11 6.83
CA TYR A 114 5.64 -11.26 5.39
C TYR A 114 7.04 -11.38 4.76
N GLY A 115 7.12 -12.16 3.69
CA GLY A 115 8.38 -12.42 2.98
C GLY A 115 9.14 -13.66 3.48
N ASN A 116 8.52 -14.48 4.33
CA ASN A 116 9.11 -15.71 4.86
C ASN A 116 8.45 -17.01 4.38
N ASP A 117 7.61 -16.94 3.33
CA ASP A 117 6.81 -18.07 2.82
C ASP A 117 5.91 -18.67 3.91
N ASP A 118 5.26 -17.79 4.67
CA ASP A 118 4.33 -18.15 5.75
C ASP A 118 2.90 -17.74 5.36
N ASP A 119 2.06 -18.73 5.06
CA ASP A 119 0.67 -18.52 4.65
C ASP A 119 -0.16 -17.78 5.71
N TYR A 120 0.21 -17.85 6.98
CA TYR A 120 -0.49 -17.14 8.04
C TYR A 120 -0.52 -15.61 7.81
N VAL A 121 0.58 -15.04 7.36
CA VAL A 121 0.71 -13.61 7.08
C VAL A 121 0.47 -13.29 5.61
N ASP A 122 0.90 -14.18 4.70
CA ASP A 122 0.76 -13.96 3.26
C ASP A 122 -0.72 -13.92 2.83
N GLN A 123 -1.60 -14.71 3.44
CA GLN A 123 -3.04 -14.63 3.18
C GLN A 123 -3.67 -13.33 3.69
N LEU A 124 -3.19 -12.78 4.79
CA LEU A 124 -3.71 -11.51 5.32
C LEU A 124 -3.43 -10.32 4.38
N ILE A 125 -2.27 -10.32 3.70
CA ILE A 125 -1.96 -9.27 2.73
C ILE A 125 -2.83 -9.41 1.48
N VAL A 126 -3.06 -10.64 1.00
CA VAL A 126 -3.93 -10.92 -0.16
C VAL A 126 -5.36 -10.47 0.14
N GLU A 127 -5.95 -10.92 1.27
CA GLU A 127 -7.31 -10.55 1.66
C GLU A 127 -7.50 -9.03 1.80
N ALA A 128 -6.52 -8.34 2.39
CA ALA A 128 -6.59 -6.89 2.56
C ALA A 128 -6.47 -6.16 1.21
N TYR A 129 -5.64 -6.67 0.31
CA TYR A 129 -5.41 -6.07 -1.00
C TYR A 129 -6.58 -6.29 -1.95
N ASP A 130 -7.13 -7.50 -1.97
CA ASP A 130 -8.33 -7.83 -2.73
C ASP A 130 -9.52 -6.96 -2.29
N SER A 131 -9.70 -6.81 -0.98
CA SER A 131 -10.75 -5.93 -0.43
C SER A 131 -10.60 -4.47 -0.90
N TYR A 132 -9.37 -3.97 -1.05
CA TYR A 132 -9.12 -2.64 -1.60
C TYR A 132 -9.46 -2.58 -3.10
N ILE A 133 -9.00 -3.56 -3.89
CA ILE A 133 -9.26 -3.62 -5.34
C ILE A 133 -10.77 -3.69 -5.60
N GLU A 134 -11.46 -4.61 -4.96
CA GLU A 134 -12.91 -4.76 -5.07
C GLU A 134 -13.67 -3.46 -4.75
N GLU A 135 -13.17 -2.67 -3.81
CA GLU A 135 -13.82 -1.42 -3.45
C GLU A 135 -13.58 -0.32 -4.49
N ILE A 136 -12.32 -0.15 -4.95
CA ILE A 136 -12.00 0.93 -5.90
C ILE A 136 -12.61 0.70 -7.29
N GLU A 137 -12.83 -0.55 -7.68
CA GLU A 137 -13.48 -0.89 -8.95
C GLU A 137 -14.94 -0.43 -9.04
N LYS A 138 -15.59 -0.21 -7.90
CA LYS A 138 -16.97 0.28 -7.84
C LYS A 138 -17.13 1.73 -8.29
N TYR A 139 -16.04 2.47 -8.36
CA TYR A 139 -16.09 3.91 -8.64
C TYR A 139 -15.50 4.23 -10.01
N PRO A 140 -16.26 4.89 -10.91
CA PRO A 140 -15.77 5.31 -12.22
C PRO A 140 -14.66 6.37 -12.04
N ASN A 141 -13.67 6.30 -12.91
CA ASN A 141 -12.61 7.30 -12.99
C ASN A 141 -12.72 8.13 -14.28
N THR A 142 -11.96 9.23 -14.38
CA THR A 142 -12.01 10.15 -15.51
C THR A 142 -11.52 9.54 -16.83
N ARG A 143 -10.80 8.42 -16.77
CA ARG A 143 -10.22 7.75 -17.95
C ARG A 143 -11.15 6.68 -18.54
N TYR A 144 -12.28 6.45 -17.90
CA TYR A 144 -13.28 5.50 -18.38
C TYR A 144 -13.77 5.90 -19.78
N ASN A 145 -13.66 5.00 -20.75
CA ASN A 145 -13.98 5.21 -22.16
C ASN A 145 -13.18 6.33 -22.85
N ARG A 146 -12.04 6.78 -22.30
CA ARG A 146 -11.25 7.89 -22.84
C ARG A 146 -10.32 7.45 -23.97
N GLY A 147 -9.82 6.25 -23.98
CA GLY A 147 -8.93 5.71 -25.01
C GLY A 147 -9.43 4.36 -25.53
N PRO A 148 -8.74 3.73 -26.49
CA PRO A 148 -9.07 2.37 -26.94
C PRO A 148 -9.06 1.36 -25.79
N ILE A 149 -8.09 1.50 -24.89
CA ILE A 149 -7.99 0.70 -23.66
C ILE A 149 -7.79 1.67 -22.50
N GLY A 150 -8.87 2.20 -21.97
CA GLY A 150 -8.86 3.20 -20.91
C GLY A 150 -9.80 2.90 -19.77
N GLY A 151 -9.66 3.65 -18.69
CA GLY A 151 -10.50 3.54 -17.50
C GLY A 151 -10.21 2.35 -16.60
N ILE A 152 -9.20 1.56 -16.91
CA ILE A 152 -8.78 0.47 -16.05
C ILE A 152 -8.01 1.09 -14.88
N ARG A 153 -8.49 0.81 -13.68
CA ARG A 153 -7.77 1.09 -12.44
C ARG A 153 -7.05 -0.19 -12.02
N TYR A 154 -5.77 -0.10 -11.77
CA TYR A 154 -5.02 -1.21 -11.22
C TYR A 154 -4.31 -0.79 -9.92
N ALA A 155 -4.10 -1.75 -9.06
CA ALA A 155 -3.32 -1.56 -7.86
C ALA A 155 -1.83 -1.68 -8.22
N GLY A 156 -1.12 -0.59 -8.11
CA GLY A 156 0.32 -0.55 -8.35
C GLY A 156 1.08 -0.40 -7.05
N THR A 157 2.23 -1.04 -6.98
CA THR A 157 3.18 -0.79 -5.90
C THR A 157 4.39 -0.11 -6.48
N SER A 158 4.74 1.03 -5.92
CA SER A 158 5.96 1.73 -6.32
C SER A 158 6.53 2.44 -5.11
N SER A 159 7.81 2.60 -5.10
CA SER A 159 8.39 3.24 -3.96
C SER A 159 9.20 4.46 -4.32
N ILE A 160 9.93 4.56 -5.33
CA ILE A 160 10.78 5.72 -5.60
C ILE A 160 10.88 6.67 -4.38
N SER A 161 11.35 6.18 -3.24
CA SER A 161 11.46 6.89 -1.95
C SER A 161 10.13 7.35 -1.30
N ALA A 162 8.97 7.04 -1.84
CA ALA A 162 7.67 7.39 -1.24
C ALA A 162 7.46 6.71 0.12
N ASN A 163 8.00 5.51 0.30
CA ASN A 163 8.00 4.77 1.56
C ASN A 163 8.67 5.54 2.70
N VAL A 164 9.71 6.32 2.42
CA VAL A 164 10.38 7.18 3.41
C VAL A 164 9.46 8.32 3.83
N GLY A 165 8.95 9.10 2.88
CA GLY A 165 8.06 10.23 3.16
C GLY A 165 6.76 9.81 3.85
N GLN A 166 6.18 8.70 3.45
CA GLN A 166 4.98 8.13 4.10
C GLN A 166 5.30 7.64 5.51
N GLY A 167 6.45 6.99 5.72
CA GLY A 167 6.92 6.56 7.03
C GLY A 167 7.11 7.73 7.99
N MET A 168 7.68 8.84 7.51
CA MET A 168 7.85 10.07 8.30
C MET A 168 6.51 10.69 8.75
N SER A 169 5.42 10.35 8.12
CA SER A 169 4.08 10.79 8.48
C SER A 169 3.28 9.74 9.26
N THR A 170 3.89 8.60 9.56
CA THR A 170 3.23 7.46 10.21
C THR A 170 3.81 7.26 11.61
N MET A 171 2.93 7.16 12.61
CA MET A 171 3.28 6.82 13.98
C MET A 171 3.80 5.38 14.06
N ALA A 172 4.23 4.96 15.25
CA ALA A 172 4.58 3.57 15.54
C ALA A 172 3.47 2.60 15.13
N THR A 173 3.82 1.40 14.73
CA THR A 173 2.88 0.43 14.18
C THR A 173 2.94 -0.94 14.87
N PRO A 174 1.85 -1.72 14.86
CA PRO A 174 1.77 -3.01 15.56
C PRO A 174 2.74 -4.10 15.10
N ASP A 175 3.45 -3.89 14.00
CA ASP A 175 4.53 -4.78 13.56
C ASP A 175 5.86 -4.56 14.31
N GLY A 176 5.89 -3.56 15.20
CA GLY A 176 7.07 -3.20 16.00
C GLY A 176 7.91 -2.07 15.41
N ARG A 177 7.47 -1.43 14.29
CA ARG A 177 8.12 -0.27 13.67
C ARG A 177 7.93 0.97 14.54
N ASN A 178 9.00 1.74 14.77
CA ASN A 178 8.94 3.03 15.44
C ASN A 178 8.30 4.11 14.56
N ALA A 179 7.83 5.17 15.19
CA ALA A 179 7.34 6.36 14.50
C ALA A 179 8.45 6.95 13.60
N PHE A 180 8.04 7.53 12.49
CA PHE A 180 8.90 8.22 11.52
C PHE A 180 9.92 7.35 10.77
N GLU A 181 10.02 6.05 11.06
CA GLU A 181 10.81 5.13 10.27
C GLU A 181 10.16 4.85 8.90
N PRO A 182 10.95 4.54 7.85
CA PRO A 182 10.40 4.17 6.55
C PRO A 182 9.42 3.01 6.63
N LEU A 183 8.38 3.04 5.78
CA LEU A 183 7.52 1.89 5.53
C LEU A 183 8.19 0.91 4.56
N ALA A 184 7.63 -0.28 4.42
CA ALA A 184 8.06 -1.25 3.42
C ALA A 184 7.89 -0.71 2.01
N GLU A 185 8.83 -1.05 1.14
CA GLU A 185 8.89 -0.59 -0.24
C GLU A 185 8.10 -1.52 -1.17
N GLY A 186 7.10 -0.99 -1.84
CA GLY A 186 6.33 -1.75 -2.83
C GLY A 186 5.77 -3.06 -2.25
N CYS A 187 6.06 -4.17 -2.92
CA CYS A 187 5.73 -5.54 -2.47
C CYS A 187 6.83 -6.19 -1.62
N SER A 188 7.89 -5.45 -1.27
CA SER A 188 9.00 -6.01 -0.50
C SER A 188 8.61 -6.21 0.96
N PRO A 189 9.21 -7.18 1.65
CA PRO A 189 9.10 -7.32 3.10
C PRO A 189 9.53 -6.03 3.82
N ALA A 190 9.04 -5.82 5.03
CA ALA A 190 9.54 -4.76 5.89
C ALA A 190 11.03 -4.96 6.17
N HIS A 191 11.75 -3.86 6.39
CA HIS A 191 13.21 -3.91 6.55
C HIS A 191 13.62 -4.89 7.68
N ASN A 192 14.54 -5.79 7.37
CA ASN A 192 15.00 -6.87 8.26
C ASN A 192 13.93 -7.88 8.73
N SER A 193 12.77 -7.99 8.09
CA SER A 193 11.75 -8.98 8.44
C SER A 193 11.92 -10.32 7.73
N ASP A 194 12.60 -10.35 6.59
CA ASP A 194 12.87 -11.51 5.75
C ASP A 194 14.04 -12.36 6.32
N LYS A 195 13.71 -13.42 7.03
CA LYS A 195 14.72 -14.31 7.67
C LYS A 195 14.99 -15.58 6.88
N ASN A 196 14.09 -15.98 5.99
CA ASN A 196 14.14 -17.27 5.28
C ASN A 196 14.78 -17.17 3.89
N GLY A 197 15.42 -16.01 3.59
CA GLY A 197 16.17 -15.80 2.36
C GLY A 197 15.30 -15.46 1.13
N PRO A 198 15.93 -15.12 -0.01
CA PRO A 198 15.25 -14.53 -1.15
C PRO A 198 14.21 -15.44 -1.80
N THR A 199 14.40 -16.76 -1.78
CA THR A 199 13.41 -17.70 -2.33
C THR A 199 12.07 -17.62 -1.56
N ALA A 200 12.10 -17.47 -0.25
CA ALA A 200 10.91 -17.31 0.55
C ALA A 200 10.21 -15.96 0.26
N VAL A 201 11.00 -14.90 0.06
CA VAL A 201 10.47 -13.59 -0.35
C VAL A 201 9.71 -13.71 -1.68
N PHE A 202 10.32 -14.33 -2.70
CA PHE A 202 9.66 -14.51 -4.01
C PHE A 202 8.39 -15.34 -3.91
N LYS A 203 8.36 -16.35 -3.07
CA LYS A 203 7.15 -17.16 -2.85
C LYS A 203 6.04 -16.36 -2.18
N SER A 204 6.35 -15.56 -1.16
CA SER A 204 5.37 -14.67 -0.53
C SER A 204 4.82 -13.65 -1.54
N VAL A 205 5.70 -13.00 -2.31
CA VAL A 205 5.31 -12.03 -3.34
C VAL A 205 4.46 -12.67 -4.44
N SER A 206 4.73 -13.92 -4.82
CA SER A 206 3.98 -14.60 -5.88
C SER A 206 2.52 -14.94 -5.50
N LYS A 207 2.13 -14.76 -4.25
CA LYS A 207 0.76 -14.96 -3.77
C LYS A 207 -0.11 -13.71 -3.91
N LEU A 208 0.54 -12.54 -4.10
CA LEU A 208 -0.10 -11.26 -4.41
C LEU A 208 -0.44 -11.19 -5.90
#